data_c3c393769952108a519060b09af25154
#
_entry.id   c3c393769952108a519060b09af25154
#
_cell.length_a   1.000
_cell.length_b   1.000
_cell.length_c   1.000
_cell.angle_alpha   90.00
_cell.angle_beta   90.00
_cell.angle_gamma   90.00
#
_symmetry.space_group_name_H-M   'P 1'
#
loop_
_entity.id
_entity.type
_entity.pdbx_description
1 polymer ?
#
loop_
_entity_poly.entity_id
_entity_poly.type
_entity_poly.pdbx_seq_one_letter_code
_entity_poly.pdbx_strand_id
1 'polypeptide(L)'
;MRVVVNAAMSVDGKLSTKEREQIEISGPNDFDRVDRLRAESDAVMVGVGTVVADDPSLTLDDPALQAKRKRRGEPTNPARVVADSQLRTPPNAAVLNDDAESVLLVSEAATPDFVDQMEEQGATVIVAGEQRVDLTAAFEQLAAEGVDQLMVEGGGELIFSLFEANLVDHL
;
A
#
# COMPACT_ATOMS: atom_id res chain seq x y z
N MET A 1 -1.87 11.93 10.21
CA MET A 1 -1.75 10.50 9.84
C MET A 1 -0.40 9.99 10.31
N ARG A 2 -0.35 8.79 10.90
CA ARG A 2 0.88 8.12 11.34
C ARG A 2 1.34 7.13 10.26
N VAL A 3 2.61 7.17 9.87
CA VAL A 3 3.19 6.32 8.82
C VAL A 3 4.17 5.32 9.44
N VAL A 4 3.86 4.04 9.29
CA VAL A 4 4.67 2.92 9.79
C VAL A 4 5.22 2.14 8.61
N VAL A 5 6.52 2.10 8.43
CA VAL A 5 7.16 1.28 7.40
C VAL A 5 7.52 -0.07 8.00
N ASN A 6 7.11 -1.16 7.36
CA ASN A 6 7.57 -2.52 7.67
C ASN A 6 8.33 -3.06 6.46
N ALA A 7 9.62 -3.30 6.63
CA ALA A 7 10.49 -3.77 5.55
C ALA A 7 11.42 -4.87 6.06
N ALA A 8 11.35 -6.04 5.44
CA ALA A 8 12.34 -7.08 5.64
C ALA A 8 13.56 -6.79 4.75
N MET A 9 14.74 -6.72 5.35
CA MET A 9 15.97 -6.44 4.62
C MET A 9 17.10 -7.40 5.01
N SER A 10 18.00 -7.64 4.08
CA SER A 10 19.24 -8.36 4.36
C SER A 10 20.18 -7.53 5.24
N VAL A 11 21.19 -8.16 5.83
CA VAL A 11 22.18 -7.49 6.72
C VAL A 11 22.89 -6.31 6.04
N ASP A 12 22.99 -6.33 4.70
CA ASP A 12 23.56 -5.25 3.88
C ASP A 12 22.50 -4.26 3.36
N GLY A 13 21.27 -4.30 3.92
CA GLY A 13 20.21 -3.32 3.65
C GLY A 13 19.46 -3.50 2.34
N LYS A 14 19.49 -4.69 1.72
CA LYS A 14 18.77 -4.96 0.48
C LYS A 14 17.38 -5.51 0.76
N LEU A 15 16.38 -4.97 0.05
CA LEU A 15 14.98 -5.38 0.13
C LEU A 15 14.61 -6.48 -0.88
N SER A 16 15.41 -6.66 -1.93
CA SER A 16 15.21 -7.68 -2.98
C SER A 16 16.53 -8.04 -3.65
N THR A 17 16.54 -9.04 -4.53
CA THR A 17 17.67 -9.35 -5.41
C THR A 17 17.86 -8.31 -6.50
N LYS A 18 18.96 -8.41 -7.28
CA LYS A 18 19.19 -7.57 -8.47
C LYS A 18 18.14 -7.82 -9.55
N GLU A 19 17.60 -9.02 -9.59
CA GLU A 19 16.53 -9.47 -10.48
C GLU A 19 15.14 -9.03 -9.99
N ARG A 20 15.06 -8.31 -8.84
CA ARG A 20 13.82 -7.91 -8.15
C ARG A 20 12.96 -9.09 -7.70
N GLU A 21 13.55 -10.26 -7.53
CA GLU A 21 12.88 -11.40 -6.96
C GLU A 21 12.76 -11.25 -5.44
N GLN A 22 11.59 -11.55 -4.90
CA GLN A 22 11.36 -11.60 -3.46
C GLN A 22 12.11 -12.81 -2.89
N ILE A 23 13.02 -12.58 -1.96
CA ILE A 23 13.65 -13.66 -1.20
C ILE A 23 12.83 -13.84 0.07
N GLU A 24 12.50 -15.07 0.42
CA GLU A 24 11.89 -15.40 1.70
C GLU A 24 12.91 -15.13 2.84
N ILE A 25 12.98 -13.86 3.26
CA ILE A 25 13.86 -13.40 4.35
C ILE A 25 13.19 -13.67 5.70
N SER A 26 11.86 -13.79 5.71
CA SER A 26 11.01 -13.83 6.88
C SER A 26 10.55 -15.26 7.19
N GLY A 27 10.57 -15.63 8.48
CA GLY A 27 9.98 -16.88 8.94
C GLY A 27 8.49 -16.76 9.29
N PRO A 28 7.80 -17.86 9.64
CA PRO A 28 6.36 -17.87 9.95
C PRO A 28 5.92 -16.84 11.00
N ASN A 29 6.74 -16.60 12.00
CA ASN A 29 6.45 -15.62 13.06
C ASN A 29 6.42 -14.17 12.56
N ASP A 30 7.07 -13.87 11.44
CA ASP A 30 7.06 -12.54 10.85
C ASP A 30 5.76 -12.30 10.07
N PHE A 31 5.22 -13.30 9.41
CA PHE A 31 3.90 -13.22 8.76
C PHE A 31 2.80 -12.90 9.78
N ASP A 32 2.81 -13.56 10.95
CA ASP A 32 1.87 -13.23 12.04
C ASP A 32 2.05 -11.80 12.57
N ARG A 33 3.28 -11.27 12.55
CA ARG A 33 3.56 -9.89 12.93
C ARG A 33 3.03 -8.91 11.89
N VAL A 34 3.27 -9.17 10.61
CA VAL A 34 2.78 -8.35 9.49
C VAL A 34 1.26 -8.27 9.54
N ASP A 35 0.59 -9.40 9.70
CA ASP A 35 -0.88 -9.47 9.75
C ASP A 35 -1.45 -8.66 10.94
N ARG A 36 -0.78 -8.69 12.09
CA ARG A 36 -1.14 -7.83 13.25
C ARG A 36 -0.95 -6.34 12.95
N LEU A 37 0.14 -5.96 12.28
CA LEU A 37 0.37 -4.55 11.91
C LEU A 37 -0.68 -4.07 10.90
N ARG A 38 -1.03 -4.90 9.92
CA ARG A 38 -2.15 -4.64 8.99
C ARG A 38 -3.46 -4.44 9.77
N ALA A 39 -3.75 -5.33 10.71
CA ALA A 39 -4.99 -5.28 11.52
C ALA A 39 -5.08 -4.03 12.41
N GLU A 40 -3.98 -3.39 12.73
CA GLU A 40 -3.90 -2.16 13.53
C GLU A 40 -3.88 -0.89 12.68
N SER A 41 -3.76 -1.04 11.33
CA SER A 41 -3.70 0.06 10.39
C SER A 41 -5.05 0.29 9.70
N ASP A 42 -5.33 1.54 9.34
CA ASP A 42 -6.52 1.89 8.55
C ASP A 42 -6.29 1.54 7.08
N ALA A 43 -5.06 1.69 6.62
CA ALA A 43 -4.67 1.35 5.25
C ALA A 43 -3.27 0.71 5.19
N VAL A 44 -3.07 -0.11 4.14
CA VAL A 44 -1.78 -0.76 3.80
C VAL A 44 -1.34 -0.31 2.43
N MET A 45 -0.11 0.17 2.30
CA MET A 45 0.42 0.79 1.08
C MET A 45 1.60 0.02 0.51
N VAL A 46 1.60 -0.10 -0.81
CA VAL A 46 2.75 -0.56 -1.61
C VAL A 46 2.98 0.32 -2.83
N GLY A 47 4.16 0.25 -3.40
CA GLY A 47 4.41 0.82 -4.73
C GLY A 47 3.93 -0.11 -5.84
N VAL A 48 3.56 0.43 -7.00
CA VAL A 48 3.11 -0.34 -8.17
C VAL A 48 4.12 -1.39 -8.63
N GLY A 49 5.42 -1.17 -8.41
CA GLY A 49 6.44 -2.17 -8.69
C GLY A 49 6.22 -3.48 -7.92
N THR A 50 5.76 -3.42 -6.69
CA THR A 50 5.39 -4.57 -5.86
C THR A 50 4.11 -5.23 -6.39
N VAL A 51 3.10 -4.44 -6.79
CA VAL A 51 1.87 -4.98 -7.38
C VAL A 51 2.17 -5.78 -8.64
N VAL A 52 2.98 -5.24 -9.55
CA VAL A 52 3.34 -5.89 -10.82
C VAL A 52 4.20 -7.15 -10.61
N ALA A 53 5.08 -7.16 -9.59
CA ALA A 53 5.99 -8.28 -9.34
C ALA A 53 5.32 -9.42 -8.58
N ASP A 54 4.52 -9.11 -7.56
CA ASP A 54 4.09 -10.08 -6.54
C ASP A 54 2.57 -10.27 -6.50
N ASP A 55 1.79 -9.40 -7.15
CA ASP A 55 0.31 -9.36 -7.13
C ASP A 55 -0.29 -9.60 -5.72
N PRO A 56 0.10 -8.80 -4.71
CA PRO A 56 -0.29 -9.02 -3.33
C PRO A 56 -1.77 -8.66 -3.10
N SER A 57 -2.47 -9.39 -2.22
CA SER A 57 -3.84 -9.06 -1.82
C SER A 57 -3.92 -7.92 -0.81
N LEU A 58 -2.90 -7.75 0.02
CA LEU A 58 -2.80 -6.81 1.15
C LEU A 58 -3.94 -6.95 2.17
N THR A 59 -4.54 -8.11 2.26
CA THR A 59 -5.62 -8.46 3.19
C THR A 59 -5.09 -9.16 4.43
N LEU A 60 -5.95 -9.37 5.43
CA LEU A 60 -5.65 -10.14 6.63
C LEU A 60 -5.89 -11.62 6.39
N ASP A 61 -4.92 -12.44 6.78
CA ASP A 61 -5.02 -13.89 6.70
C ASP A 61 -5.65 -14.50 7.96
N ASP A 62 -5.46 -13.89 9.15
CA ASP A 62 -6.00 -14.40 10.41
C ASP A 62 -7.48 -13.98 10.63
N PRO A 63 -8.45 -14.93 10.61
CA PRO A 63 -9.85 -14.64 10.88
C PRO A 63 -10.12 -14.00 12.26
N ALA A 64 -9.24 -14.24 13.24
CA ALA A 64 -9.37 -13.64 14.57
C ALA A 64 -9.08 -12.12 14.53
N LEU A 65 -8.11 -11.71 13.72
CA LEU A 65 -7.81 -10.29 13.48
C LEU A 65 -8.93 -9.61 12.69
N GLN A 66 -9.46 -10.26 11.66
CA GLN A 66 -10.64 -9.79 10.92
C GLN A 66 -11.84 -9.58 11.85
N ALA A 67 -12.12 -10.55 12.75
CA ALA A 67 -13.18 -10.45 13.74
C ALA A 67 -12.91 -9.33 14.77
N LYS A 68 -11.65 -9.08 15.12
CA LYS A 68 -11.25 -7.98 16.01
C LYS A 68 -11.59 -6.62 15.38
N ARG A 69 -11.27 -6.40 14.09
CA ARG A 69 -11.63 -5.18 13.35
C ARG A 69 -13.14 -4.97 13.31
N LYS A 70 -13.92 -5.99 12.95
CA LYS A 70 -15.39 -5.92 12.94
C LYS A 70 -15.97 -5.53 14.31
N ARG A 71 -15.42 -6.02 15.43
CA ARG A 71 -15.86 -5.64 16.79
C ARG A 71 -15.58 -4.17 17.12
N ARG A 72 -14.60 -3.55 16.46
CA ARG A 72 -14.30 -2.11 16.57
C ARG A 72 -15.15 -1.25 15.63
N GLY A 73 -16.01 -1.87 14.80
CA GLY A 73 -16.80 -1.18 13.79
C GLY A 73 -16.02 -0.83 12.52
N GLU A 74 -14.83 -1.41 12.34
CA GLU A 74 -13.98 -1.21 11.18
C GLU A 74 -14.31 -2.23 10.07
N PRO A 75 -13.93 -1.95 8.81
CA PRO A 75 -13.93 -2.93 7.72
C PRO A 75 -13.12 -4.17 8.10
N THR A 76 -13.45 -5.31 7.50
CA THR A 76 -12.77 -6.60 7.75
C THR A 76 -11.27 -6.51 7.46
N ASN A 77 -10.92 -5.89 6.36
CA ASN A 77 -9.55 -5.63 5.93
C ASN A 77 -9.26 -4.13 5.97
N PRO A 78 -8.00 -3.70 6.15
CA PRO A 78 -7.59 -2.32 5.92
C PRO A 78 -7.79 -1.94 4.46
N ALA A 79 -7.93 -0.65 4.17
CA ALA A 79 -7.90 -0.14 2.80
C ALA A 79 -6.52 -0.45 2.16
N ARG A 80 -6.50 -0.64 0.86
CA ARG A 80 -5.28 -0.89 0.09
C ARG A 80 -4.89 0.36 -0.67
N VAL A 81 -3.65 0.79 -0.54
CA VAL A 81 -3.14 2.00 -1.20
C VAL A 81 -2.00 1.62 -2.13
N VAL A 82 -2.06 2.03 -3.38
CA VAL A 82 -0.99 1.80 -4.35
C VAL A 82 -0.44 3.13 -4.85
N ALA A 83 0.87 3.37 -4.65
CA ALA A 83 1.56 4.49 -5.30
C ALA A 83 1.90 4.12 -6.74
N ASP A 84 1.20 4.73 -7.69
CA ASP A 84 1.30 4.42 -9.11
C ASP A 84 1.18 5.66 -9.99
N SER A 85 2.23 6.45 -10.09
CA SER A 85 2.22 7.74 -10.79
C SER A 85 1.63 7.70 -12.20
N GLN A 86 1.76 6.60 -12.93
CA GLN A 86 1.36 6.48 -14.33
C GLN A 86 0.22 5.46 -14.55
N LEU A 87 -0.37 4.96 -13.46
CA LEU A 87 -1.45 3.98 -13.48
C LEU A 87 -1.09 2.71 -14.28
N ARG A 88 -0.01 2.04 -13.86
CA ARG A 88 0.47 0.78 -14.41
C ARG A 88 -0.12 -0.46 -13.73
N THR A 89 -0.90 -0.26 -12.68
CA THR A 89 -1.59 -1.33 -11.95
C THR A 89 -2.47 -2.11 -12.92
N PRO A 90 -2.29 -3.43 -13.06
CA PRO A 90 -3.12 -4.22 -13.95
C PRO A 90 -4.59 -4.19 -13.51
N PRO A 91 -5.56 -4.08 -14.43
CA PRO A 91 -6.98 -4.02 -14.08
C PRO A 91 -7.51 -5.25 -13.35
N ASN A 92 -6.80 -6.36 -13.42
CA ASN A 92 -7.12 -7.62 -12.74
C ASN A 92 -6.20 -7.91 -11.55
N ALA A 93 -5.45 -6.93 -11.06
CA ALA A 93 -4.57 -7.10 -9.91
C ALA A 93 -5.38 -7.45 -8.63
N ALA A 94 -4.80 -8.31 -7.78
CA ALA A 94 -5.45 -8.76 -6.55
C ALA A 94 -5.82 -7.60 -5.61
N VAL A 95 -5.06 -6.51 -5.65
CA VAL A 95 -5.36 -5.28 -4.87
C VAL A 95 -6.64 -4.57 -5.31
N LEU A 96 -7.26 -4.93 -6.42
CA LEU A 96 -8.48 -4.30 -6.96
C LEU A 96 -9.74 -5.16 -6.76
N ASN A 97 -9.63 -6.35 -6.14
CA ASN A 97 -10.79 -7.19 -5.88
C ASN A 97 -11.69 -6.60 -4.76
N ASP A 98 -12.88 -7.19 -4.56
CA ASP A 98 -13.90 -6.70 -3.61
C ASP A 98 -13.59 -7.00 -2.12
N ASP A 99 -12.40 -7.56 -1.79
CA ASP A 99 -12.07 -7.95 -0.41
C ASP A 99 -11.79 -6.75 0.50
N ALA A 100 -11.38 -5.62 -0.06
CA ALA A 100 -11.15 -4.36 0.66
C ALA A 100 -11.27 -3.16 -0.28
N GLU A 101 -11.42 -1.97 0.28
CA GLU A 101 -11.32 -0.71 -0.45
C GLU A 101 -9.94 -0.55 -1.09
N SER A 102 -9.89 0.01 -2.29
CA SER A 102 -8.65 0.23 -3.04
C SER A 102 -8.51 1.69 -3.42
N VAL A 103 -7.36 2.27 -3.10
CA VAL A 103 -7.01 3.65 -3.39
C VAL A 103 -5.75 3.68 -4.25
N LEU A 104 -5.82 4.31 -5.42
CA LEU A 104 -4.68 4.48 -6.31
C LEU A 104 -4.20 5.92 -6.24
N LEU A 105 -2.96 6.12 -5.80
CA LEU A 105 -2.31 7.43 -5.81
C LEU A 105 -1.60 7.60 -7.15
N VAL A 106 -2.08 8.54 -7.95
CA VAL A 106 -1.57 8.78 -9.31
C VAL A 106 -1.08 10.22 -9.46
N SER A 107 -0.33 10.50 -10.52
CA SER A 107 -0.01 11.86 -10.93
C SER A 107 -0.86 12.29 -12.13
N GLU A 108 -0.80 13.56 -12.51
CA GLU A 108 -1.43 14.11 -13.72
C GLU A 108 -0.92 13.45 -15.01
N ALA A 109 0.22 12.73 -14.95
CA ALA A 109 0.75 11.95 -16.06
C ALA A 109 -0.01 10.64 -16.30
N ALA A 110 -0.93 10.23 -15.44
CA ALA A 110 -1.81 9.08 -15.65
C ALA A 110 -2.80 9.38 -16.79
N THR A 111 -3.04 8.38 -17.63
CA THR A 111 -3.98 8.54 -18.76
C THR A 111 -5.42 8.62 -18.25
N PRO A 112 -6.19 9.66 -18.59
CA PRO A 112 -7.56 9.84 -18.08
C PRO A 112 -8.47 8.62 -18.30
N ASP A 113 -8.43 8.00 -19.50
CA ASP A 113 -9.24 6.82 -19.80
C ASP A 113 -8.96 5.64 -18.84
N PHE A 114 -7.71 5.51 -18.34
CA PHE A 114 -7.37 4.49 -17.34
C PHE A 114 -7.83 4.88 -15.94
N VAL A 115 -7.84 6.17 -15.61
CA VAL A 115 -8.41 6.66 -14.34
C VAL A 115 -9.89 6.32 -14.30
N ASP A 116 -10.65 6.70 -15.34
CA ASP A 116 -12.08 6.40 -15.46
C ASP A 116 -12.34 4.88 -15.35
N GLN A 117 -11.53 4.06 -16.00
CA GLN A 117 -11.64 2.60 -15.93
C GLN A 117 -11.44 2.06 -14.51
N MET A 118 -10.48 2.59 -13.75
CA MET A 118 -10.24 2.13 -12.36
C MET A 118 -11.39 2.57 -11.43
N GLU A 119 -11.91 3.78 -11.63
CA GLU A 119 -13.06 4.26 -10.87
C GLU A 119 -14.34 3.46 -11.19
N GLU A 120 -14.56 3.09 -12.45
CA GLU A 120 -15.65 2.18 -12.84
C GLU A 120 -15.54 0.79 -12.20
N GLN A 121 -14.32 0.35 -11.88
CA GLN A 121 -14.06 -0.89 -11.15
C GLN A 121 -14.18 -0.74 -9.63
N GLY A 122 -14.52 0.46 -9.15
CA GLY A 122 -14.74 0.72 -7.72
C GLY A 122 -13.49 1.14 -6.95
N ALA A 123 -12.37 1.41 -7.60
CA ALA A 123 -11.21 2.00 -6.96
C ALA A 123 -11.40 3.52 -6.76
N THR A 124 -10.91 4.05 -5.65
CA THR A 124 -10.76 5.49 -5.45
C THR A 124 -9.45 5.94 -6.08
N VAL A 125 -9.47 6.98 -6.90
CA VAL A 125 -8.25 7.54 -7.51
C VAL A 125 -7.95 8.92 -6.92
N ILE A 126 -6.76 9.08 -6.34
CA ILE A 126 -6.26 10.35 -5.82
C ILE A 126 -5.18 10.86 -6.77
N VAL A 127 -5.42 11.99 -7.42
CA VAL A 127 -4.45 12.64 -8.29
C VAL A 127 -3.66 13.67 -7.50
N ALA A 128 -2.34 13.47 -7.41
CA ALA A 128 -1.43 14.38 -6.70
C ALA A 128 -0.07 14.44 -7.40
N GLY A 129 0.35 15.63 -7.83
CA GLY A 129 1.62 15.89 -8.51
C GLY A 129 1.54 15.76 -10.03
N GLU A 130 2.50 16.33 -10.74
CA GLU A 130 2.50 16.45 -12.20
C GLU A 130 2.99 15.18 -12.92
N GLN A 131 4.23 14.73 -12.65
CA GLN A 131 4.89 13.60 -13.32
C GLN A 131 5.01 12.37 -12.40
N ARG A 132 5.10 12.61 -11.10
CA ARG A 132 5.15 11.62 -10.03
C ARG A 132 4.17 12.00 -8.96
N VAL A 133 3.71 11.01 -8.22
CA VAL A 133 2.86 11.25 -7.05
C VAL A 133 3.61 12.18 -6.08
N ASP A 134 2.98 13.30 -5.75
CA ASP A 134 3.34 14.10 -4.58
C ASP A 134 2.82 13.39 -3.33
N LEU A 135 3.72 12.65 -2.66
CA LEU A 135 3.37 11.84 -1.49
C LEU A 135 2.85 12.69 -0.32
N THR A 136 3.34 13.93 -0.18
CA THR A 136 2.87 14.83 0.88
C THR A 136 1.42 15.22 0.63
N ALA A 137 1.11 15.71 -0.56
CA ALA A 137 -0.26 16.10 -0.93
C ALA A 137 -1.22 14.90 -0.94
N ALA A 138 -0.76 13.73 -1.42
CA ALA A 138 -1.56 12.49 -1.41
C ALA A 138 -1.87 12.04 0.03
N PHE A 139 -0.91 12.13 0.95
CA PHE A 139 -1.10 11.74 2.35
C PHE A 139 -2.02 12.71 3.12
N GLU A 140 -2.02 14.00 2.76
CA GLU A 140 -3.00 14.96 3.27
C GLU A 140 -4.43 14.57 2.85
N GLN A 141 -4.61 14.12 1.60
CA GLN A 141 -5.90 13.65 1.10
C GLN A 141 -6.33 12.34 1.79
N LEU A 142 -5.44 11.34 1.92
CA LEU A 142 -5.72 10.11 2.66
C LEU A 142 -6.14 10.40 4.12
N ALA A 143 -5.45 11.34 4.78
CA ALA A 143 -5.81 11.75 6.14
C ALA A 143 -7.19 12.43 6.19
N ALA A 144 -7.55 13.21 5.17
CA ALA A 144 -8.88 13.83 5.07
C ALA A 144 -10.00 12.79 4.85
N GLU A 145 -9.70 11.66 4.19
CA GLU A 145 -10.58 10.50 4.03
C GLU A 145 -10.65 9.60 5.28
N GLY A 146 -9.93 9.96 6.36
CA GLY A 146 -10.01 9.27 7.65
C GLY A 146 -8.94 8.20 7.88
N VAL A 147 -7.87 8.18 7.11
CA VAL A 147 -6.71 7.32 7.37
C VAL A 147 -5.86 7.95 8.47
N ASP A 148 -5.93 7.40 9.68
CA ASP A 148 -5.13 7.85 10.81
C ASP A 148 -3.78 7.13 10.90
N GLN A 149 -3.73 5.83 10.54
CA GLN A 149 -2.52 5.02 10.48
C GLN A 149 -2.37 4.32 9.13
N LEU A 150 -1.27 4.60 8.45
CA LEU A 150 -0.85 3.99 7.19
C LEU A 150 0.34 3.06 7.43
N MET A 151 0.20 1.79 7.07
CA MET A 151 1.31 0.84 7.02
C MET A 151 1.88 0.78 5.60
N VAL A 152 3.19 0.89 5.44
CA VAL A 152 3.88 0.74 4.15
C VAL A 152 4.71 -0.52 4.16
N GLU A 153 4.42 -1.45 3.25
CA GLU A 153 5.05 -2.78 3.23
C GLU A 153 6.11 -2.96 2.15
N GLY A 154 6.10 -2.12 1.12
CA GLY A 154 7.04 -2.41 0.05
C GLY A 154 7.08 -1.42 -1.10
N GLY A 155 8.05 -1.72 -1.95
CA GLY A 155 8.58 -0.86 -2.98
C GLY A 155 9.75 -0.05 -2.44
N GLY A 156 11.00 -0.52 -2.70
CA GLY A 156 12.21 0.17 -2.20
C GLY A 156 12.26 1.63 -2.64
N GLU A 157 11.82 1.93 -3.86
CA GLU A 157 11.74 3.32 -4.36
C GLU A 157 10.71 4.15 -3.58
N LEU A 158 9.54 3.56 -3.26
CA LEU A 158 8.52 4.22 -2.45
C LEU A 158 9.04 4.52 -1.05
N ILE A 159 9.60 3.51 -0.38
CA ILE A 159 10.15 3.65 0.98
C ILE A 159 11.23 4.75 1.00
N PHE A 160 12.13 4.75 0.03
CA PHE A 160 13.16 5.77 -0.08
C PHE A 160 12.55 7.18 -0.25
N SER A 161 11.55 7.32 -1.13
CA SER A 161 10.87 8.61 -1.35
C SER A 161 10.15 9.10 -0.09
N LEU A 162 9.57 8.20 0.72
CA LEU A 162 8.96 8.55 1.99
C LEU A 162 9.99 9.08 3.01
N PHE A 163 11.18 8.48 3.06
CA PHE A 163 12.26 8.99 3.91
C PHE A 163 12.78 10.35 3.43
N GLU A 164 12.95 10.54 2.11
CA GLU A 164 13.36 11.86 1.56
C GLU A 164 12.34 12.95 1.89
N ALA A 165 11.06 12.61 1.86
CA ALA A 165 9.97 13.55 2.18
C ALA A 165 9.72 13.72 3.70
N ASN A 166 10.49 13.03 4.57
CA ASN A 166 10.29 13.01 6.03
C ASN A 166 8.87 12.60 6.44
N LEU A 167 8.26 11.65 5.75
CA LEU A 167 6.90 11.17 5.99
C LEU A 167 6.84 9.92 6.87
N VAL A 168 7.97 9.37 7.32
CA VAL A 168 8.03 8.12 8.11
C VAL A 168 8.11 8.43 9.59
N ASP A 169 7.15 7.92 10.38
CA ASP A 169 7.15 8.04 11.84
C ASP A 169 7.84 6.86 12.52
N HIS A 170 7.71 5.65 11.95
CA HIS A 170 8.28 4.41 12.50
C HIS A 170 8.78 3.48 11.38
N LEU A 171 9.87 2.74 11.69
CA LEU A 171 10.44 1.68 10.89
C LEU A 171 10.59 0.42 11.75
#